data_202429776b37038d7c3f1efbef82ab91
#
_entry.id   202429776b37038d7c3f1efbef82ab91
#
_cell.length_a   1.000
_cell.length_b   1.000
_cell.length_c   1.000
_cell.angle_alpha   90.00
_cell.angle_beta   90.00
_cell.angle_gamma   90.00
#
_symmetry.space_group_name_H-M   'P 1'
#
loop_
_entity.id
_entity.type
_entity.pdbx_description
1 polymer ?
#
loop_
_entity_poly.entity_id
_entity_poly.type
_entity_poly.pdbx_seq_one_letter_code
_entity_poly.pdbx_strand_id
1 'polypeptide(L)'
;CRELRATLLKKAQDASSPDKPLADELLAALAQSETRLTTLIDDLKRIATISDRMFQATDYQDLVDPYRRLLTIGYDTEHERRLDSCYDLLASEARTAMFLAIAKGDALQDSWFRVGRKTTMIDGNPVLLSWSGTMFEYMMPTLWMQTSPDTLLAQSLPGAVRAQREYVARKRMPWGISEASHSQRDPQGNYQYHAFGVPTLAINPPPEGSLVIAPYATVLALEADPVHALANLHRMEKLGWLGEFGFYESADYSASTQHEKGARYTLVRSWMAHHQGMSLLAITNMLENKAFQRWFHADPRVRATELLLHEKPVRIVPTLEKPRAGNVNFFPTLVDDSPTA
;
A
#
# COMPACT_ATOMS: atom_id res chain seq x y z
N CYS A 1 32.05 -21.62 11.89
CA CYS A 1 33.16 -20.65 12.01
C CYS A 1 34.20 -21.00 13.06
N ARG A 2 33.86 -21.35 14.32
CA ARG A 2 34.85 -21.62 15.39
C ARG A 2 35.81 -22.78 15.06
N GLU A 3 35.31 -23.89 14.54
CA GLU A 3 36.12 -25.07 14.17
C GLU A 3 37.05 -24.75 13.01
N LEU A 4 36.57 -24.05 11.97
CA LEU A 4 37.39 -23.63 10.85
C LEU A 4 38.55 -22.72 11.32
N ARG A 5 38.25 -21.72 12.18
CA ARG A 5 39.27 -20.84 12.75
C ARG A 5 40.32 -21.60 13.56
N ALA A 6 39.90 -22.59 14.36
CA ALA A 6 40.83 -23.43 15.12
C ALA A 6 41.74 -24.27 14.22
N THR A 7 41.22 -24.81 13.12
CA THR A 7 41.97 -25.55 12.13
C THR A 7 42.97 -24.66 11.40
N LEU A 8 42.55 -23.47 10.98
CA LEU A 8 43.46 -22.49 10.34
C LEU A 8 44.57 -22.01 11.27
N LEU A 9 44.24 -21.78 12.55
CA LEU A 9 45.26 -21.39 13.55
C LEU A 9 46.35 -22.45 13.73
N LYS A 10 45.97 -23.74 13.77
CA LYS A 10 46.96 -24.84 13.84
C LYS A 10 47.86 -24.87 12.61
N LYS A 11 47.32 -24.69 11.40
CA LYS A 11 48.09 -24.69 10.15
C LYS A 11 48.99 -23.42 10.06
N ALA A 12 48.56 -22.30 10.54
CA ALA A 12 49.34 -21.06 10.58
C ALA A 12 50.51 -21.09 11.58
N GLN A 13 50.35 -21.85 12.69
CA GLN A 13 51.37 -22.06 13.70
C GLN A 13 52.48 -23.06 13.28
N ASP A 14 52.18 -23.93 12.35
CA ASP A 14 53.18 -24.92 11.84
C ASP A 14 54.05 -24.23 10.77
N ALA A 15 55.28 -23.90 11.16
CA ALA A 15 56.23 -23.23 10.27
C ALA A 15 56.65 -24.04 9.07
N SER A 16 56.46 -25.40 9.13
CA SER A 16 56.82 -26.35 8.07
C SER A 16 55.64 -26.65 7.14
N SER A 17 54.41 -26.16 7.46
CA SER A 17 53.21 -26.43 6.66
C SER A 17 53.26 -25.66 5.32
N PRO A 18 53.09 -26.36 4.21
CA PRO A 18 52.99 -25.73 2.90
C PRO A 18 51.72 -24.86 2.78
N ASP A 19 50.72 -25.09 3.63
CA ASP A 19 49.46 -24.32 3.66
C ASP A 19 49.51 -23.08 4.53
N LYS A 20 50.64 -22.76 5.19
CA LYS A 20 50.76 -21.64 6.11
C LYS A 20 50.40 -20.28 5.47
N PRO A 21 50.86 -19.91 4.27
CA PRO A 21 50.51 -18.62 3.67
C PRO A 21 49.01 -18.49 3.43
N LEU A 22 48.38 -19.55 2.96
CA LEU A 22 46.93 -19.59 2.75
C LEU A 22 46.13 -19.53 4.06
N ALA A 23 46.63 -20.20 5.11
CA ALA A 23 46.01 -20.12 6.44
C ALA A 23 46.10 -18.72 7.04
N ASP A 24 47.22 -18.03 6.88
CA ASP A 24 47.42 -16.64 7.33
C ASP A 24 46.47 -15.69 6.58
N GLU A 25 46.37 -15.82 5.26
CA GLU A 25 45.43 -15.03 4.43
C GLU A 25 43.97 -15.25 4.82
N LEU A 26 43.56 -16.48 5.00
CA LEU A 26 42.17 -16.83 5.41
C LEU A 26 41.86 -16.34 6.83
N LEU A 27 42.83 -16.37 7.76
CA LEU A 27 42.65 -15.83 9.11
C LEU A 27 42.49 -14.29 9.07
N ALA A 28 43.27 -13.59 8.25
CA ALA A 28 43.13 -12.16 8.05
C ALA A 28 41.77 -11.79 7.44
N ALA A 29 41.33 -12.54 6.42
CA ALA A 29 40.01 -12.37 5.80
C ALA A 29 38.84 -12.62 6.79
N LEU A 30 38.97 -13.66 7.63
CA LEU A 30 38.00 -13.95 8.69
C LEU A 30 37.93 -12.84 9.74
N ALA A 31 39.08 -12.31 10.18
CA ALA A 31 39.13 -11.19 11.13
C ALA A 31 38.52 -9.92 10.55
N GLN A 32 38.77 -9.61 9.28
CA GLN A 32 38.13 -8.49 8.59
C GLN A 32 36.62 -8.67 8.47
N SER A 33 36.18 -9.89 8.12
CA SER A 33 34.75 -10.21 8.03
C SER A 33 34.05 -10.10 9.38
N GLU A 34 34.68 -10.58 10.46
CA GLU A 34 34.17 -10.47 11.83
C GLU A 34 33.99 -9.01 12.24
N THR A 35 34.97 -8.16 11.94
CA THR A 35 34.88 -6.71 12.19
C THR A 35 33.72 -6.07 11.42
N ARG A 36 33.60 -6.36 10.11
CA ARG A 36 32.51 -5.84 9.27
C ARG A 36 31.14 -6.27 9.77
N LEU A 37 30.98 -7.55 10.14
CA LEU A 37 29.73 -8.08 10.68
C LEU A 37 29.36 -7.44 12.02
N THR A 38 30.34 -7.25 12.90
CA THR A 38 30.12 -6.56 14.19
C THR A 38 29.64 -5.13 13.96
N THR A 39 30.30 -4.38 13.09
CA THR A 39 29.89 -3.01 12.72
C THR A 39 28.47 -3.00 12.14
N LEU A 40 28.16 -3.93 11.23
CA LEU A 40 26.82 -4.03 10.64
C LEU A 40 25.75 -4.31 11.70
N ILE A 41 26.03 -5.24 12.63
CA ILE A 41 25.09 -5.57 13.73
C ILE A 41 24.86 -4.33 14.62
N ASP A 42 25.91 -3.59 14.96
CA ASP A 42 25.80 -2.41 15.80
C ASP A 42 25.06 -1.26 15.08
N ASP A 43 25.29 -1.09 13.78
CA ASP A 43 24.52 -0.14 12.95
C ASP A 43 23.05 -0.51 12.87
N LEU A 44 22.72 -1.79 12.67
CA LEU A 44 21.32 -2.26 12.66
C LEU A 44 20.64 -2.04 14.02
N LYS A 45 21.33 -2.30 15.14
CA LYS A 45 20.81 -2.00 16.48
C LYS A 45 20.57 -0.52 16.69
N ARG A 46 21.49 0.32 16.20
CA ARG A 46 21.36 1.78 16.27
C ARG A 46 20.17 2.27 15.46
N ILE A 47 19.99 1.75 14.24
CA ILE A 47 18.84 2.06 13.38
C ILE A 47 17.53 1.65 14.09
N ALA A 48 17.45 0.45 14.64
CA ALA A 48 16.28 -0.03 15.38
C ALA A 48 15.93 0.90 16.56
N THR A 49 16.93 1.32 17.34
CA THR A 49 16.75 2.24 18.47
C THR A 49 16.26 3.61 18.03
N ILE A 50 16.83 4.15 16.94
CA ILE A 50 16.41 5.44 16.39
C ILE A 50 14.97 5.35 15.87
N SER A 51 14.63 4.30 15.13
CA SER A 51 13.30 4.09 14.58
C SER A 51 12.24 3.96 15.68
N ASP A 52 12.51 3.20 16.74
CA ASP A 52 11.59 3.10 17.88
C ASP A 52 11.40 4.46 18.57
N ARG A 53 12.50 5.20 18.79
CA ARG A 53 12.41 6.55 19.38
C ARG A 53 11.60 7.51 18.51
N MET A 54 11.79 7.49 17.19
CA MET A 54 11.00 8.31 16.25
C MET A 54 9.52 7.92 16.31
N PHE A 55 9.20 6.64 16.32
CA PHE A 55 7.83 6.16 16.45
C PHE A 55 7.19 6.61 17.78
N GLN A 56 7.91 6.49 18.89
CA GLN A 56 7.41 6.94 20.21
C GLN A 56 7.19 8.46 20.26
N ALA A 57 8.03 9.23 19.58
CA ALA A 57 7.92 10.70 19.53
C ALA A 57 6.82 11.20 18.57
N THR A 58 6.34 10.36 17.64
CA THR A 58 5.21 10.69 16.77
C THR A 58 3.94 10.72 17.60
N ASP A 59 3.22 11.81 17.62
CA ASP A 59 1.95 11.96 18.34
C ASP A 59 0.80 12.08 17.32
N TYR A 60 -0.09 11.10 17.33
CA TYR A 60 -1.28 11.10 16.47
C TYR A 60 -2.46 11.86 17.08
N GLN A 61 -2.43 12.20 18.38
CA GLN A 61 -3.56 12.82 19.08
C GLN A 61 -3.91 14.18 18.46
N ASP A 62 -2.89 14.91 18.00
CA ASP A 62 -3.08 16.20 17.34
C ASP A 62 -3.84 16.10 16.01
N LEU A 63 -3.84 14.93 15.40
CA LEU A 63 -4.57 14.66 14.15
C LEU A 63 -5.95 14.01 14.38
N VAL A 64 -6.26 13.59 15.61
CA VAL A 64 -7.56 12.97 15.92
C VAL A 64 -8.58 14.04 16.26
N ASP A 65 -9.68 14.09 15.50
CA ASP A 65 -10.83 14.91 15.86
C ASP A 65 -11.46 14.40 17.16
N PRO A 66 -11.55 15.20 18.22
CA PRO A 66 -12.00 14.77 19.54
C PRO A 66 -13.48 14.38 19.59
N TYR A 67 -14.30 14.92 18.70
CA TYR A 67 -15.75 14.65 18.65
C TYR A 67 -16.06 13.44 17.77
N ARG A 68 -15.50 13.41 16.56
CA ARG A 68 -15.69 12.32 15.61
C ARG A 68 -14.85 11.09 15.95
N ARG A 69 -13.73 11.29 16.65
CA ARG A 69 -12.70 10.27 16.96
C ARG A 69 -12.12 9.64 15.72
N LEU A 70 -11.86 10.46 14.71
CA LEU A 70 -11.31 10.08 13.42
C LEU A 70 -10.06 10.88 13.11
N LEU A 71 -9.13 10.32 12.35
CA LEU A 71 -7.99 11.06 11.82
C LEU A 71 -8.48 12.08 10.80
N THR A 72 -8.11 13.33 10.99
CA THR A 72 -8.30 14.40 10.01
C THR A 72 -7.31 14.23 8.86
N ILE A 73 -7.64 14.80 7.70
CA ILE A 73 -6.78 14.72 6.50
C ILE A 73 -5.50 15.56 6.62
N GLY A 74 -5.38 16.38 7.66
CA GLY A 74 -4.20 17.18 7.92
C GLY A 74 -4.40 18.21 9.01
N TYR A 75 -3.31 18.92 9.26
CA TYR A 75 -3.23 20.03 10.19
C TYR A 75 -2.70 21.27 9.48
N ASP A 76 -3.43 22.36 9.55
CA ASP A 76 -3.04 23.66 9.02
C ASP A 76 -2.11 24.34 10.03
N THR A 77 -0.82 24.32 9.76
CA THR A 77 0.21 24.88 10.65
C THR A 77 0.21 26.41 10.67
N GLU A 78 -0.31 27.04 9.63
CA GLU A 78 -0.39 28.50 9.56
C GLU A 78 -1.49 29.03 10.48
N HIS A 79 -2.63 28.33 10.52
CA HIS A 79 -3.79 28.71 11.34
C HIS A 79 -3.91 27.85 12.62
N GLU A 80 -2.94 27.01 12.90
CA GLU A 80 -2.86 26.12 14.08
C GLU A 80 -4.15 25.32 14.33
N ARG A 81 -4.74 24.75 13.29
CA ARG A 81 -6.01 24.01 13.38
C ARG A 81 -6.01 22.74 12.53
N ARG A 82 -6.77 21.77 12.99
CA ARG A 82 -7.09 20.58 12.19
C ARG A 82 -7.96 20.96 10.99
N LEU A 83 -7.79 20.23 9.89
CA LEU A 83 -8.73 20.31 8.77
C LEU A 83 -10.04 19.60 9.13
N ASP A 84 -11.17 20.08 8.58
CA ASP A 84 -12.51 19.59 8.95
C ASP A 84 -12.83 18.19 8.41
N SER A 85 -12.18 17.79 7.32
CA SER A 85 -12.40 16.48 6.71
C SER A 85 -11.62 15.37 7.41
N CYS A 86 -12.25 14.19 7.51
CA CYS A 86 -11.64 12.98 8.07
C CYS A 86 -11.54 11.91 7.00
N TYR A 87 -10.59 10.99 7.20
CA TYR A 87 -10.36 9.88 6.29
C TYR A 87 -11.43 8.77 6.42
N ASP A 88 -11.77 8.15 5.27
CA ASP A 88 -12.38 6.83 5.22
C ASP A 88 -11.30 5.73 5.37
N LEU A 89 -11.69 4.47 5.57
CA LEU A 89 -10.77 3.36 5.82
C LEU A 89 -9.75 3.15 4.68
N LEU A 90 -10.19 3.30 3.43
CA LEU A 90 -9.35 3.17 2.23
C LEU A 90 -9.17 4.54 1.56
N ALA A 91 -8.66 5.50 2.31
CA ALA A 91 -8.28 6.80 1.78
C ALA A 91 -6.81 7.04 2.10
N SER A 92 -5.98 7.15 1.07
CA SER A 92 -4.54 7.35 1.22
C SER A 92 -3.92 6.32 2.21
N GLU A 93 -3.11 6.75 3.17
CA GLU A 93 -2.45 5.93 4.19
C GLU A 93 -3.30 5.75 5.48
N ALA A 94 -4.54 6.21 5.47
CA ALA A 94 -5.37 6.31 6.67
C ALA A 94 -5.53 4.99 7.43
N ARG A 95 -5.66 3.86 6.72
CA ARG A 95 -5.78 2.54 7.35
C ARG A 95 -4.58 2.23 8.24
N THR A 96 -3.38 2.45 7.74
CA THR A 96 -2.14 2.21 8.51
C THR A 96 -2.00 3.22 9.64
N ALA A 97 -2.23 4.50 9.38
CA ALA A 97 -2.10 5.56 10.39
C ALA A 97 -3.08 5.36 11.55
N MET A 98 -4.36 5.07 11.27
CA MET A 98 -5.36 4.80 12.32
C MET A 98 -5.02 3.55 13.13
N PHE A 99 -4.59 2.47 12.46
CA PHE A 99 -4.18 1.24 13.14
C PHE A 99 -3.00 1.49 14.09
N LEU A 100 -1.97 2.21 13.64
CA LEU A 100 -0.79 2.54 14.44
C LEU A 100 -1.14 3.51 15.58
N ALA A 101 -1.99 4.50 15.35
CA ALA A 101 -2.47 5.41 16.40
C ALA A 101 -3.19 4.65 17.53
N ILE A 102 -4.01 3.65 17.18
CA ILE A 102 -4.66 2.78 18.18
C ILE A 102 -3.65 1.85 18.87
N ALA A 103 -2.76 1.21 18.11
CA ALA A 103 -1.74 0.32 18.65
C ALA A 103 -0.80 1.01 19.64
N LYS A 104 -0.55 2.31 19.43
CA LYS A 104 0.26 3.16 20.31
C LYS A 104 -0.54 3.72 21.51
N GLY A 105 -1.86 3.77 21.40
CA GLY A 105 -2.74 4.35 22.43
C GLY A 105 -3.04 5.85 22.24
N ASP A 106 -2.67 6.44 21.12
CA ASP A 106 -2.95 7.83 20.76
C ASP A 106 -4.39 8.02 20.26
N ALA A 107 -5.03 6.96 19.78
CA ALA A 107 -6.43 6.92 19.40
C ALA A 107 -7.18 5.80 20.11
N LEU A 108 -8.47 5.98 20.35
CA LEU A 108 -9.31 4.95 20.96
C LEU A 108 -9.60 3.84 19.95
N GLN A 109 -9.72 2.60 20.42
CA GLN A 109 -10.12 1.45 19.58
C GLN A 109 -11.46 1.69 18.88
N ASP A 110 -12.40 2.42 19.49
CA ASP A 110 -13.68 2.81 18.92
C ASP A 110 -13.53 3.61 17.60
N SER A 111 -12.44 4.33 17.44
CA SER A 111 -12.10 5.07 16.23
C SER A 111 -12.09 4.18 14.98
N TRP A 112 -11.59 2.94 15.10
CA TRP A 112 -11.58 1.98 14.00
C TRP A 112 -12.96 1.68 13.44
N PHE A 113 -13.96 1.57 14.31
CA PHE A 113 -15.33 1.25 13.92
C PHE A 113 -16.13 2.46 13.41
N ARG A 114 -15.60 3.66 13.61
CA ARG A 114 -16.20 4.93 13.11
C ARG A 114 -15.75 5.31 11.72
N VAL A 115 -14.62 4.78 11.26
CA VAL A 115 -14.10 5.07 9.92
C VAL A 115 -15.07 4.56 8.85
N GLY A 116 -15.32 5.36 7.82
CA GLY A 116 -16.25 5.03 6.73
C GLY A 116 -15.86 3.76 5.98
N ARG A 117 -16.87 2.91 5.68
CA ARG A 117 -16.71 1.62 4.98
C ARG A 117 -17.77 1.46 3.89
N LYS A 118 -17.81 2.44 3.00
CA LYS A 118 -18.67 2.35 1.83
C LYS A 118 -18.28 1.16 0.96
N THR A 119 -19.23 0.46 0.39
CA THR A 119 -19.02 -0.70 -0.48
C THR A 119 -19.72 -0.54 -1.80
N THR A 120 -19.21 -1.22 -2.82
CA THR A 120 -19.86 -1.51 -4.10
C THR A 120 -19.95 -3.01 -4.32
N MET A 121 -20.67 -3.45 -5.34
CA MET A 121 -20.79 -4.86 -5.69
C MET A 121 -19.96 -5.17 -6.93
N ILE A 122 -19.02 -6.10 -6.79
CA ILE A 122 -18.21 -6.64 -7.89
C ILE A 122 -18.48 -8.14 -7.95
N ASP A 123 -19.04 -8.62 -9.05
CA ASP A 123 -19.47 -10.03 -9.23
C ASP A 123 -20.28 -10.58 -8.05
N GLY A 124 -21.23 -9.80 -7.57
CA GLY A 124 -22.11 -10.22 -6.47
C GLY A 124 -21.47 -10.21 -5.08
N ASN A 125 -20.21 -9.76 -4.96
CA ASN A 125 -19.50 -9.65 -3.69
C ASN A 125 -19.32 -8.19 -3.26
N PRO A 126 -19.54 -7.83 -1.98
CA PRO A 126 -19.25 -6.50 -1.49
C PRO A 126 -17.74 -6.23 -1.49
N VAL A 127 -17.35 -5.11 -2.08
CA VAL A 127 -15.97 -4.61 -2.16
C VAL A 127 -15.95 -3.20 -1.59
N LEU A 128 -15.03 -2.93 -0.68
CA LEU A 128 -14.85 -1.59 -0.13
C LEU A 128 -14.55 -0.59 -1.24
N LEU A 129 -15.15 0.58 -1.17
CA LEU A 129 -14.74 1.74 -1.96
C LEU A 129 -13.52 2.38 -1.32
N SER A 130 -12.60 2.86 -2.14
CA SER A 130 -11.53 3.76 -1.70
C SER A 130 -11.85 5.20 -2.12
N TRP A 131 -11.08 6.16 -1.62
CA TRP A 131 -11.37 7.56 -1.93
C TRP A 131 -11.29 7.85 -3.43
N SER A 132 -10.18 7.45 -4.07
CA SER A 132 -9.93 7.70 -5.50
C SER A 132 -10.12 6.47 -6.38
N GLY A 133 -10.31 5.27 -5.82
CA GLY A 133 -10.37 4.00 -6.58
C GLY A 133 -9.01 3.52 -7.07
N THR A 134 -7.91 3.98 -6.46
CA THR A 134 -6.53 3.64 -6.86
C THR A 134 -6.10 2.29 -6.31
N MET A 135 -5.25 1.58 -7.03
CA MET A 135 -4.65 0.35 -6.52
C MET A 135 -3.78 0.59 -5.28
N PHE A 136 -3.14 1.75 -5.18
CA PHE A 136 -2.36 2.17 -4.01
C PHE A 136 -3.19 2.07 -2.72
N GLU A 137 -4.37 2.69 -2.68
CA GLU A 137 -5.22 2.72 -1.49
C GLU A 137 -5.64 1.33 -1.00
N TYR A 138 -5.78 0.36 -1.93
CA TYR A 138 -6.09 -1.03 -1.59
C TYR A 138 -4.86 -1.80 -1.11
N MET A 139 -3.74 -1.70 -1.83
CA MET A 139 -2.65 -2.66 -1.75
C MET A 139 -1.43 -2.17 -0.96
N MET A 140 -1.16 -0.85 -0.89
CA MET A 140 0.01 -0.36 -0.18
C MET A 140 0.05 -0.82 1.29
N PRO A 141 -1.04 -0.75 2.07
CA PRO A 141 -1.01 -1.24 3.45
C PRO A 141 -0.74 -2.75 3.57
N THR A 142 -1.02 -3.55 2.55
CA THR A 142 -0.73 -5.00 2.58
C THR A 142 0.77 -5.31 2.54
N LEU A 143 1.61 -4.33 2.23
CA LEU A 143 3.06 -4.51 2.28
C LEU A 143 3.56 -4.89 3.68
N TRP A 144 2.85 -4.46 4.72
CA TRP A 144 3.16 -4.77 6.13
C TRP A 144 1.97 -5.29 6.93
N MET A 145 0.73 -4.91 6.61
CA MET A 145 -0.46 -5.38 7.33
C MET A 145 -0.98 -6.67 6.70
N GLN A 146 -1.03 -7.75 7.47
CA GLN A 146 -1.64 -9.00 7.02
C GLN A 146 -3.14 -8.85 6.82
N THR A 147 -3.64 -9.52 5.80
CA THR A 147 -5.08 -9.64 5.56
C THR A 147 -5.52 -11.04 5.97
N SER A 148 -6.36 -11.11 7.01
CA SER A 148 -6.90 -12.38 7.49
C SER A 148 -7.94 -12.95 6.52
N PRO A 149 -7.97 -14.28 6.31
CA PRO A 149 -8.98 -14.93 5.47
C PRO A 149 -10.40 -14.62 5.94
N ASP A 150 -11.37 -14.68 5.02
CA ASP A 150 -12.80 -14.46 5.28
C ASP A 150 -13.13 -13.10 5.90
N THR A 151 -12.32 -12.09 5.66
CA THR A 151 -12.56 -10.72 6.08
C THR A 151 -13.04 -9.84 4.92
N LEU A 152 -13.61 -8.68 5.23
CA LEU A 152 -14.03 -7.70 4.24
C LEU A 152 -12.85 -7.22 3.37
N LEU A 153 -11.67 -7.05 3.97
CA LEU A 153 -10.44 -6.71 3.22
C LEU A 153 -10.00 -7.86 2.31
N ALA A 154 -9.97 -9.11 2.82
CA ALA A 154 -9.60 -10.27 2.01
C ALA A 154 -10.48 -10.46 0.77
N GLN A 155 -11.74 -10.04 0.86
CA GLN A 155 -12.68 -10.05 -0.26
C GLN A 155 -12.50 -8.83 -1.17
N SER A 156 -12.17 -7.67 -0.60
CA SER A 156 -12.05 -6.41 -1.34
C SER A 156 -10.82 -6.37 -2.23
N LEU A 157 -9.69 -6.94 -1.81
CA LEU A 157 -8.45 -6.89 -2.58
C LEU A 157 -8.55 -7.58 -3.96
N PRO A 158 -8.94 -8.87 -4.06
CA PRO A 158 -9.14 -9.50 -5.36
C PRO A 158 -10.31 -8.87 -6.15
N GLY A 159 -11.32 -8.34 -5.47
CA GLY A 159 -12.42 -7.60 -6.08
C GLY A 159 -11.94 -6.33 -6.78
N ALA A 160 -11.03 -5.57 -6.14
CA ALA A 160 -10.42 -4.39 -6.73
C ALA A 160 -9.57 -4.75 -7.97
N VAL A 161 -8.76 -5.81 -7.91
CA VAL A 161 -8.00 -6.30 -9.07
C VAL A 161 -8.91 -6.68 -10.22
N ARG A 162 -10.02 -7.35 -9.94
CA ARG A 162 -11.02 -7.71 -10.95
C ARG A 162 -11.64 -6.48 -11.60
N ALA A 163 -12.09 -5.51 -10.81
CA ALA A 163 -12.65 -4.25 -11.34
C ALA A 163 -11.65 -3.50 -12.23
N GLN A 164 -10.37 -3.46 -11.85
CA GLN A 164 -9.29 -2.90 -12.66
C GLN A 164 -9.20 -3.59 -14.03
N ARG A 165 -9.18 -4.91 -14.04
CA ARG A 165 -9.08 -5.71 -15.25
C ARG A 165 -10.29 -5.53 -16.17
N GLU A 166 -11.49 -5.55 -15.61
CA GLU A 166 -12.74 -5.37 -16.35
C GLU A 166 -12.84 -3.97 -16.96
N TYR A 167 -12.44 -2.94 -16.22
CA TYR A 167 -12.47 -1.56 -16.70
C TYR A 167 -11.66 -1.35 -17.98
N VAL A 168 -10.50 -2.00 -18.11
CA VAL A 168 -9.64 -1.87 -19.30
C VAL A 168 -9.83 -2.97 -20.34
N ALA A 169 -10.57 -4.05 -20.03
CA ALA A 169 -10.71 -5.21 -20.93
C ALA A 169 -11.19 -4.83 -22.32
N ARG A 170 -12.24 -4.02 -22.40
CA ARG A 170 -12.79 -3.54 -23.69
C ARG A 170 -11.83 -2.62 -24.47
N LYS A 171 -10.92 -1.98 -23.75
CA LYS A 171 -9.93 -1.06 -24.32
C LYS A 171 -8.66 -1.77 -24.81
N ARG A 172 -8.52 -3.07 -24.55
CA ARG A 172 -7.37 -3.91 -24.93
C ARG A 172 -6.02 -3.34 -24.46
N MET A 173 -5.96 -2.81 -23.23
CA MET A 173 -4.75 -2.23 -22.64
C MET A 173 -4.33 -3.01 -21.40
N PRO A 174 -3.08 -2.86 -20.92
CA PRO A 174 -2.70 -3.32 -19.59
C PRO A 174 -3.60 -2.69 -18.51
N TRP A 175 -3.64 -3.31 -17.33
CA TRP A 175 -4.31 -2.75 -16.15
C TRP A 175 -3.26 -2.32 -15.12
N GLY A 176 -3.68 -1.65 -14.07
CA GLY A 176 -2.80 -1.08 -13.04
C GLY A 176 -3.05 0.42 -12.89
N ILE A 177 -4.33 0.80 -12.78
CA ILE A 177 -4.74 2.19 -12.60
C ILE A 177 -4.50 2.56 -11.15
N SER A 178 -3.64 3.54 -10.93
CA SER A 178 -3.29 4.02 -9.61
C SER A 178 -2.76 5.45 -9.70
N GLU A 179 -2.51 6.08 -8.56
CA GLU A 179 -1.82 7.35 -8.54
C GLU A 179 -0.44 7.22 -9.15
N ALA A 180 -0.12 8.14 -10.05
CA ALA A 180 1.12 8.12 -10.82
C ALA A 180 1.37 9.47 -11.50
N SER A 181 2.57 9.63 -12.04
CA SER A 181 2.84 10.73 -12.95
C SER A 181 2.13 10.53 -14.28
N HIS A 182 1.52 11.58 -14.80
CA HIS A 182 1.04 11.64 -16.16
C HIS A 182 1.99 12.44 -17.05
N SER A 183 1.78 12.38 -18.38
CA SER A 183 2.75 12.89 -19.33
C SER A 183 2.81 14.41 -19.46
N GLN A 184 1.82 15.13 -18.94
CA GLN A 184 1.86 16.60 -18.91
C GLN A 184 2.95 17.07 -17.95
N ARG A 185 3.57 18.19 -18.32
CA ARG A 185 4.67 18.77 -17.53
C ARG A 185 4.31 20.18 -17.07
N ASP A 186 4.83 20.54 -15.90
CA ASP A 186 4.80 21.91 -15.41
C ASP A 186 5.75 22.83 -16.22
N PRO A 187 5.72 24.15 -15.99
CA PRO A 187 6.64 25.08 -16.64
C PRO A 187 8.14 24.81 -16.36
N GLN A 188 8.44 24.07 -15.28
CA GLN A 188 9.77 23.64 -14.89
C GLN A 188 10.20 22.34 -15.57
N GLY A 189 9.28 21.70 -16.33
CA GLY A 189 9.54 20.45 -17.05
C GLY A 189 9.31 19.18 -16.25
N ASN A 190 8.79 19.26 -15.02
CA ASN A 190 8.48 18.10 -14.18
C ASN A 190 7.14 17.48 -14.60
N TYR A 191 7.06 16.16 -14.58
CA TYR A 191 5.78 15.46 -14.74
C TYR A 191 4.82 15.77 -13.60
N GLN A 192 3.54 15.92 -13.94
CA GLN A 192 2.49 16.11 -12.95
C GLN A 192 2.11 14.77 -12.33
N TYR A 193 1.81 14.75 -11.03
CA TYR A 193 1.42 13.56 -10.29
C TYR A 193 -0.02 13.68 -9.80
N HIS A 194 -0.86 12.67 -10.08
CA HIS A 194 -2.27 12.65 -9.70
C HIS A 194 -2.74 11.27 -9.26
N ALA A 195 -3.79 11.25 -8.45
CA ALA A 195 -4.51 10.04 -8.10
C ALA A 195 -5.46 9.66 -9.25
N PHE A 196 -5.14 8.56 -9.94
CA PHE A 196 -6.01 7.96 -10.94
C PHE A 196 -6.58 6.66 -10.37
N GLY A 197 -7.88 6.44 -10.53
CA GLY A 197 -8.55 5.27 -10.02
C GLY A 197 -9.65 4.76 -10.95
N VAL A 198 -10.17 3.58 -10.63
CA VAL A 198 -11.32 3.01 -11.34
C VAL A 198 -12.59 3.65 -10.81
N PRO A 199 -13.42 4.29 -11.64
CA PRO A 199 -14.61 5.01 -11.17
C PRO A 199 -15.58 4.17 -10.33
N THR A 200 -15.73 2.88 -10.65
CA THR A 200 -16.61 1.97 -9.90
C THR A 200 -16.08 1.61 -8.50
N LEU A 201 -14.82 1.92 -8.21
CA LEU A 201 -14.17 1.70 -6.92
C LEU A 201 -13.98 3.00 -6.12
N ALA A 202 -14.30 4.15 -6.69
CA ALA A 202 -14.00 5.46 -6.13
C ALA A 202 -15.22 6.08 -5.44
N ILE A 203 -15.00 6.70 -4.27
CA ILE A 203 -15.96 7.62 -3.64
C ILE A 203 -15.92 8.96 -4.38
N ASN A 204 -14.72 9.42 -4.75
CA ASN A 204 -14.48 10.61 -5.55
C ASN A 204 -13.78 10.20 -6.86
N PRO A 205 -14.53 9.87 -7.92
CA PRO A 205 -13.96 9.36 -9.15
C PRO A 205 -13.09 10.42 -9.86
N PRO A 206 -12.06 9.99 -10.60
CA PRO A 206 -11.21 10.87 -11.38
C PRO A 206 -12.03 11.58 -12.48
N PRO A 207 -11.54 12.71 -13.00
CA PRO A 207 -12.16 13.40 -14.13
C PRO A 207 -12.34 12.46 -15.33
N GLU A 208 -13.44 12.65 -16.08
CA GLU A 208 -13.72 11.85 -17.25
C GLU A 208 -12.58 11.98 -18.29
N GLY A 209 -12.21 10.84 -18.87
CA GLY A 209 -11.13 10.79 -19.87
C GLY A 209 -9.72 10.66 -19.27
N SER A 210 -9.56 10.75 -17.95
CA SER A 210 -8.28 10.49 -17.30
C SER A 210 -8.02 8.98 -17.22
N LEU A 211 -6.88 8.53 -17.74
CA LEU A 211 -6.51 7.13 -17.72
C LEU A 211 -5.00 6.94 -17.77
N VAL A 212 -4.41 6.60 -16.64
CA VAL A 212 -2.98 6.33 -16.52
C VAL A 212 -2.78 4.94 -15.93
N ILE A 213 -1.88 4.17 -16.53
CA ILE A 213 -1.52 2.81 -16.10
C ILE A 213 -0.12 2.83 -15.54
N ALA A 214 0.03 2.43 -14.29
CA ALA A 214 1.30 2.36 -13.58
C ALA A 214 1.70 0.91 -13.30
N PRO A 215 2.87 0.45 -13.78
CA PRO A 215 3.32 -0.94 -13.57
C PRO A 215 3.41 -1.33 -12.10
N TYR A 216 3.85 -0.44 -11.22
CA TYR A 216 3.96 -0.74 -9.78
C TYR A 216 2.63 -1.20 -9.17
N ALA A 217 1.51 -0.65 -9.64
CA ALA A 217 0.18 -1.05 -9.18
C ALA A 217 -0.14 -2.52 -9.50
N THR A 218 0.37 -3.02 -10.64
CA THR A 218 0.28 -4.44 -10.99
C THR A 218 1.20 -5.28 -10.10
N VAL A 219 2.39 -4.77 -9.76
CA VAL A 219 3.30 -5.47 -8.83
C VAL A 219 2.69 -5.59 -7.43
N LEU A 220 2.05 -4.53 -6.93
CA LEU A 220 1.33 -4.58 -5.65
C LEU A 220 0.22 -5.64 -5.63
N ALA A 221 -0.41 -5.91 -6.77
CA ALA A 221 -1.48 -6.90 -6.89
C ALA A 221 -1.00 -8.36 -6.91
N LEU A 222 0.32 -8.63 -6.92
CA LEU A 222 0.89 -9.98 -6.95
C LEU A 222 0.40 -10.86 -5.79
N GLU A 223 0.17 -10.31 -4.60
CA GLU A 223 -0.35 -11.07 -3.46
C GLU A 223 -1.83 -11.47 -3.66
N ALA A 224 -2.63 -10.60 -4.29
CA ALA A 224 -4.06 -10.82 -4.47
C ALA A 224 -4.40 -11.68 -5.70
N ASP A 225 -3.65 -11.53 -6.79
CA ASP A 225 -3.89 -12.25 -8.06
C ASP A 225 -2.56 -12.42 -8.83
N PRO A 226 -1.67 -13.33 -8.40
CA PRO A 226 -0.33 -13.47 -8.97
C PRO A 226 -0.34 -13.86 -10.46
N VAL A 227 -1.29 -14.69 -10.89
CA VAL A 227 -1.35 -15.19 -12.27
C VAL A 227 -1.61 -14.05 -13.26
N HIS A 228 -2.64 -13.26 -12.99
CA HIS A 228 -3.00 -12.17 -13.87
C HIS A 228 -2.04 -10.97 -13.76
N ALA A 229 -1.48 -10.73 -12.56
CA ALA A 229 -0.47 -9.70 -12.37
C ALA A 229 0.80 -10.01 -13.18
N LEU A 230 1.33 -11.23 -13.11
CA LEU A 230 2.50 -11.63 -13.87
C LEU A 230 2.25 -11.56 -15.39
N ALA A 231 1.11 -12.06 -15.85
CA ALA A 231 0.74 -11.98 -17.27
C ALA A 231 0.64 -10.52 -17.76
N ASN A 232 0.14 -9.62 -16.91
CA ASN A 232 0.04 -8.19 -17.23
C ASN A 232 1.42 -7.50 -17.28
N LEU A 233 2.32 -7.83 -16.36
CA LEU A 233 3.72 -7.34 -16.36
C LEU A 233 4.46 -7.79 -17.61
N HIS A 234 4.35 -9.06 -18.02
CA HIS A 234 4.91 -9.53 -19.29
C HIS A 234 4.32 -8.80 -20.50
N ARG A 235 3.04 -8.43 -20.45
CA ARG A 235 2.42 -7.62 -21.50
C ARG A 235 3.01 -6.21 -21.56
N MET A 236 3.23 -5.57 -20.41
CA MET A 236 3.86 -4.26 -20.31
C MET A 236 5.31 -4.28 -20.82
N GLU A 237 6.06 -5.34 -20.46
CA GLU A 237 7.40 -5.58 -20.99
C GLU A 237 7.43 -5.66 -22.53
N LYS A 238 6.53 -6.46 -23.12
CA LYS A 238 6.39 -6.55 -24.59
C LYS A 238 6.00 -5.23 -25.26
N LEU A 239 5.38 -4.31 -24.53
CA LEU A 239 5.07 -2.95 -25.00
C LEU A 239 6.24 -1.97 -24.83
N GLY A 240 7.39 -2.43 -24.34
CA GLY A 240 8.58 -1.62 -24.14
C GLY A 240 8.55 -0.71 -22.91
N TRP A 241 7.75 -1.08 -21.88
CA TRP A 241 7.65 -0.30 -20.64
C TRP A 241 8.74 -0.62 -19.64
N LEU A 242 9.57 -1.63 -19.90
CA LEU A 242 10.73 -1.98 -19.10
C LEU A 242 11.95 -1.22 -19.57
N GLY A 243 12.58 -0.45 -18.70
CA GLY A 243 13.80 0.31 -18.94
C GLY A 243 14.99 -0.24 -18.17
N GLU A 244 16.09 0.51 -18.15
CA GLU A 244 17.35 0.12 -17.50
C GLU A 244 17.20 -0.14 -15.99
N PHE A 245 16.39 0.65 -15.30
CA PHE A 245 16.19 0.57 -13.84
C PHE A 245 14.84 -0.03 -13.43
N GLY A 246 14.27 -0.89 -14.27
CA GLY A 246 12.97 -1.48 -14.06
C GLY A 246 11.87 -0.84 -14.91
N PHE A 247 10.61 -1.14 -14.59
CA PHE A 247 9.48 -0.54 -15.31
C PHE A 247 9.46 0.98 -15.14
N TYR A 248 9.16 1.70 -16.25
CA TYR A 248 8.91 3.12 -16.20
C TYR A 248 7.68 3.44 -15.35
N GLU A 249 7.56 4.68 -14.95
CA GLU A 249 6.55 5.18 -14.00
C GLU A 249 5.13 4.87 -14.45
N SER A 250 4.78 5.25 -15.67
CA SER A 250 3.41 5.06 -16.16
C SER A 250 3.30 5.16 -17.67
N ALA A 251 2.15 4.73 -18.18
CA ALA A 251 1.69 5.00 -19.55
C ALA A 251 0.38 5.81 -19.49
N ASP A 252 0.42 7.01 -20.00
CA ASP A 252 -0.69 7.97 -20.02
C ASP A 252 -1.54 7.79 -21.28
N TYR A 253 -2.75 7.29 -21.10
CA TYR A 253 -3.78 7.09 -22.12
C TYR A 253 -4.86 8.18 -22.09
N SER A 254 -4.69 9.22 -21.30
CA SER A 254 -5.71 10.24 -21.05
C SER A 254 -6.09 10.95 -22.36
N ALA A 255 -7.38 11.19 -22.56
CA ALA A 255 -7.91 11.84 -23.76
C ALA A 255 -7.44 13.30 -23.90
N SER A 256 -7.10 13.95 -22.78
CA SER A 256 -6.55 15.31 -22.74
C SER A 256 -5.07 15.41 -23.15
N THR A 257 -4.37 14.28 -23.26
CA THR A 257 -2.95 14.23 -23.59
C THR A 257 -2.76 14.21 -25.12
N GLN A 258 -1.86 15.06 -25.60
CA GLN A 258 -1.41 15.00 -27.00
C GLN A 258 -0.39 13.87 -27.13
N HIS A 259 -0.79 12.79 -27.77
CA HIS A 259 0.10 11.69 -28.08
C HIS A 259 0.83 11.91 -29.40
N GLU A 260 1.98 11.26 -29.57
CA GLU A 260 2.66 11.22 -30.89
C GLU A 260 1.72 10.62 -31.94
N LYS A 261 1.88 11.04 -33.19
CA LYS A 261 1.02 10.61 -34.29
C LYS A 261 0.98 9.08 -34.41
N GLY A 262 -0.18 8.49 -34.19
CA GLY A 262 -0.42 7.05 -34.25
C GLY A 262 -0.15 6.32 -32.93
N ALA A 263 0.35 6.99 -31.89
CA ALA A 263 0.51 6.39 -30.56
C ALA A 263 -0.83 6.39 -29.79
N ARG A 264 -1.04 5.35 -29.00
CA ARG A 264 -2.24 5.20 -28.15
C ARG A 264 -2.02 5.75 -26.74
N TYR A 265 -0.79 6.00 -26.35
CA TYR A 265 -0.38 6.49 -25.03
C TYR A 265 0.97 7.19 -25.12
N THR A 266 1.29 7.95 -24.11
CA THR A 266 2.62 8.54 -23.89
C THR A 266 3.27 7.88 -22.69
N LEU A 267 4.47 7.33 -22.86
CA LEU A 267 5.21 6.69 -21.78
C LEU A 267 5.93 7.74 -20.92
N VAL A 268 5.67 7.74 -19.62
CA VAL A 268 6.34 8.60 -18.65
C VAL A 268 7.64 7.92 -18.22
N ARG A 269 8.74 8.31 -18.86
CA ARG A 269 10.07 7.70 -18.67
C ARG A 269 10.78 8.30 -17.46
N SER A 270 10.28 7.95 -16.30
CA SER A 270 10.89 8.26 -15.00
C SER A 270 10.75 7.06 -14.08
N TRP A 271 11.38 7.11 -12.90
CA TRP A 271 11.28 6.10 -11.86
C TRP A 271 11.07 6.81 -10.53
N MET A 272 9.95 6.58 -9.89
CA MET A 272 9.68 7.14 -8.58
C MET A 272 10.18 6.19 -7.49
N ALA A 273 11.03 6.68 -6.61
CA ALA A 273 11.68 5.87 -5.58
C ALA A 273 10.67 5.09 -4.71
N HIS A 274 9.56 5.72 -4.32
CA HIS A 274 8.54 5.04 -3.50
C HIS A 274 7.78 3.95 -4.27
N HIS A 275 7.50 4.12 -5.56
CA HIS A 275 6.86 3.07 -6.39
C HIS A 275 7.80 1.87 -6.59
N GLN A 276 9.09 2.13 -6.83
CA GLN A 276 10.09 1.06 -6.92
C GLN A 276 10.28 0.37 -5.57
N GLY A 277 10.31 1.13 -4.48
CA GLY A 277 10.38 0.59 -3.12
C GLY A 277 9.19 -0.30 -2.77
N MET A 278 7.96 0.15 -3.03
CA MET A 278 6.76 -0.67 -2.83
C MET A 278 6.77 -1.93 -3.68
N SER A 279 7.23 -1.83 -4.94
CA SER A 279 7.37 -2.99 -5.81
C SER A 279 8.36 -4.02 -5.25
N LEU A 280 9.50 -3.55 -4.74
CA LEU A 280 10.50 -4.41 -4.11
C LEU A 280 9.94 -5.11 -2.85
N LEU A 281 9.21 -4.37 -2.00
CA LEU A 281 8.57 -4.93 -0.81
C LEU A 281 7.51 -5.99 -1.17
N ALA A 282 6.67 -5.74 -2.19
CA ALA A 282 5.67 -6.68 -2.65
C ALA A 282 6.30 -7.99 -3.18
N ILE A 283 7.35 -7.87 -4.01
CA ILE A 283 8.11 -9.03 -4.52
C ILE A 283 8.77 -9.79 -3.37
N THR A 284 9.39 -9.08 -2.41
CA THR A 284 10.03 -9.70 -1.24
C THR A 284 9.00 -10.47 -0.41
N ASN A 285 7.82 -9.89 -0.15
CA ASN A 285 6.76 -10.59 0.58
C ASN A 285 6.32 -11.87 -0.15
N MET A 286 6.26 -11.85 -1.46
CA MET A 286 5.90 -13.03 -2.26
C MET A 286 6.97 -14.12 -2.20
N LEU A 287 8.25 -13.77 -2.30
CA LEU A 287 9.37 -14.70 -2.36
C LEU A 287 9.82 -15.20 -0.98
N GLU A 288 9.75 -14.33 0.04
CA GLU A 288 10.28 -14.56 1.39
C GLU A 288 9.18 -14.81 2.43
N ASN A 289 8.11 -15.47 2.00
CA ASN A 289 7.00 -15.87 2.89
C ASN A 289 6.48 -14.71 3.75
N LYS A 290 6.10 -13.59 3.11
CA LYS A 290 5.52 -12.41 3.74
C LYS A 290 6.43 -11.78 4.81
N ALA A 291 7.72 -11.64 4.51
CA ALA A 291 8.74 -11.22 5.48
C ALA A 291 8.38 -9.90 6.17
N PHE A 292 8.01 -8.86 5.41
CA PHE A 292 7.67 -7.55 5.99
C PHE A 292 6.39 -7.59 6.83
N GLN A 293 5.39 -8.36 6.39
CA GLN A 293 4.17 -8.56 7.16
C GLN A 293 4.50 -9.27 8.49
N ARG A 294 5.30 -10.35 8.48
CA ARG A 294 5.70 -11.05 9.70
C ARG A 294 6.49 -10.16 10.65
N TRP A 295 7.38 -9.31 10.14
CA TRP A 295 8.13 -8.38 10.97
C TRP A 295 7.23 -7.32 11.62
N PHE A 296 6.31 -6.75 10.86
CA PHE A 296 5.33 -5.80 11.38
C PHE A 296 4.48 -6.42 12.49
N HIS A 297 3.97 -7.63 12.26
CA HIS A 297 3.14 -8.36 13.22
C HIS A 297 3.94 -9.01 14.37
N ALA A 298 5.27 -8.94 14.36
CA ALA A 298 6.09 -9.35 15.49
C ALA A 298 6.10 -8.31 16.63
N ASP A 299 5.76 -7.04 16.35
CA ASP A 299 5.67 -5.99 17.38
C ASP A 299 4.50 -6.28 18.34
N PRO A 300 4.72 -6.27 19.67
CA PRO A 300 3.68 -6.57 20.65
C PRO A 300 2.47 -5.61 20.58
N ARG A 301 2.67 -4.35 20.22
CA ARG A 301 1.59 -3.35 20.08
C ARG A 301 0.69 -3.68 18.89
N VAL A 302 1.30 -4.06 17.77
CA VAL A 302 0.59 -4.51 16.56
C VAL A 302 -0.22 -5.76 16.87
N ARG A 303 0.38 -6.77 17.52
CA ARG A 303 -0.30 -8.01 17.91
C ARG A 303 -1.50 -7.78 18.83
N ALA A 304 -1.38 -6.86 19.77
CA ALA A 304 -2.49 -6.50 20.66
C ALA A 304 -3.67 -5.85 19.91
N THR A 305 -3.42 -5.29 18.73
CA THR A 305 -4.42 -4.55 17.93
C THR A 305 -4.95 -5.38 16.73
N GLU A 306 -4.36 -6.55 16.43
CA GLU A 306 -4.66 -7.37 15.25
C GLU A 306 -6.14 -7.72 15.07
N LEU A 307 -6.90 -7.86 16.17
CA LEU A 307 -8.33 -8.18 16.08
C LEU A 307 -9.13 -7.18 15.25
N LEU A 308 -8.68 -5.95 15.14
CA LEU A 308 -9.31 -4.94 14.29
C LEU A 308 -9.26 -5.31 12.79
N LEU A 309 -8.28 -6.11 12.37
CA LEU A 309 -8.11 -6.56 10.99
C LEU A 309 -9.00 -7.75 10.61
N HIS A 310 -9.76 -8.31 11.58
CA HIS A 310 -10.60 -9.48 11.39
C HIS A 310 -12.08 -9.14 11.09
N GLU A 311 -12.35 -7.94 10.60
CA GLU A 311 -13.70 -7.49 10.26
C GLU A 311 -14.32 -8.36 9.16
N LYS A 312 -15.47 -9.00 9.48
CA LYS A 312 -16.17 -9.87 8.55
C LYS A 312 -17.02 -9.06 7.57
N PRO A 313 -17.18 -9.51 6.31
CA PRO A 313 -18.12 -8.90 5.40
C PRO A 313 -19.55 -9.07 5.92
N VAL A 314 -20.34 -8.00 5.85
CA VAL A 314 -21.78 -8.10 6.13
C VAL A 314 -22.40 -8.96 5.04
N ARG A 315 -22.90 -10.14 5.38
CA ARG A 315 -23.73 -10.93 4.48
C ARG A 315 -25.05 -10.21 4.33
N ILE A 316 -25.25 -9.51 3.22
CA ILE A 316 -26.58 -9.07 2.82
C ILE A 316 -27.32 -10.34 2.42
N VAL A 317 -28.07 -10.93 3.34
CA VAL A 317 -29.08 -11.94 3.01
C VAL A 317 -30.18 -11.16 2.28
N PRO A 318 -30.44 -11.39 0.98
CA PRO A 318 -31.55 -10.74 0.34
C PRO A 318 -32.79 -11.25 1.06
N THR A 319 -33.42 -10.41 1.85
CA THR A 319 -34.77 -10.69 2.37
C THR A 319 -35.67 -10.62 1.15
N LEU A 320 -36.01 -11.78 0.61
CA LEU A 320 -37.07 -11.94 -0.39
C LEU A 320 -38.44 -11.70 0.30
N GLU A 321 -38.64 -10.52 0.84
CA GLU A 321 -39.96 -10.02 1.10
C GLU A 321 -40.51 -9.44 -0.22
N LYS A 322 -41.41 -10.19 -0.82
CA LYS A 322 -42.28 -9.63 -1.87
C LYS A 322 -42.91 -8.37 -1.30
N PRO A 323 -42.83 -7.22 -1.97
CA PRO A 323 -43.58 -6.05 -1.56
C PRO A 323 -45.05 -6.43 -1.51
N ARG A 324 -45.67 -6.41 -0.34
CA ARG A 324 -47.14 -6.38 -0.24
C ARG A 324 -47.57 -5.11 -0.95
N ALA A 325 -48.36 -5.26 -2.00
CA ALA A 325 -49.06 -4.17 -2.65
C ALA A 325 -49.93 -3.46 -1.60
N GLY A 326 -49.46 -2.35 -1.10
CA GLY A 326 -50.15 -1.49 -0.17
C GLY A 326 -49.38 -0.17 -0.12
N ASN A 327 -50.06 0.90 -0.52
CA ASN A 327 -49.54 2.26 -0.51
C ASN A 327 -48.82 2.60 0.79
N VAL A 328 -47.51 2.78 0.73
CA VAL A 328 -46.74 3.42 1.79
C VAL A 328 -45.99 4.60 1.17
N ASN A 329 -46.48 5.81 1.43
CA ASN A 329 -45.79 7.03 1.17
C ASN A 329 -44.56 7.11 2.11
N PHE A 330 -43.39 6.83 1.60
CA PHE A 330 -42.11 7.08 2.28
C PHE A 330 -41.63 8.51 2.01
N PHE A 331 -42.26 9.46 2.68
CA PHE A 331 -41.60 10.73 2.96
C PHE A 331 -41.63 10.92 4.48
N PRO A 332 -40.45 11.03 5.15
CA PRO A 332 -40.47 11.45 6.53
C PRO A 332 -40.94 12.92 6.55
N THR A 333 -42.03 13.17 7.21
CA THR A 333 -42.45 14.51 7.60
C THR A 333 -41.34 15.11 8.47
N LEU A 334 -40.67 16.13 7.98
CA LEU A 334 -39.85 17.00 8.80
C LEU A 334 -40.77 17.63 9.84
N VAL A 335 -40.58 17.30 11.09
CA VAL A 335 -41.20 17.98 12.21
C VAL A 335 -40.48 19.33 12.31
N ASP A 336 -41.23 20.38 12.08
CA ASP A 336 -40.79 21.78 12.22
C ASP A 336 -40.80 22.13 13.72
N ASP A 337 -39.64 22.01 14.39
CA ASP A 337 -39.44 22.51 15.74
C ASP A 337 -38.98 23.97 15.69
N SER A 338 -39.86 24.86 15.30
CA SER A 338 -39.65 26.28 15.53
C SER A 338 -40.13 26.65 16.94
N PRO A 339 -39.29 27.20 17.81
CA PRO A 339 -39.77 27.69 19.11
C PRO A 339 -40.60 28.94 18.90
N THR A 340 -41.83 28.90 19.31
CA THR A 340 -42.70 30.08 19.47
C THR A 340 -42.25 30.91 20.67
N ALA A 341 -41.95 32.20 20.36
CA ALA A 341 -41.91 33.42 21.17
C ALA A 341 -41.48 33.33 22.64
#